data_73ba62168ad7e792f300b17904452c0b
#
_entry.id   73ba62168ad7e792f300b17904452c0b
#
_cell.length_a   1.000
_cell.length_b   1.000
_cell.length_c   1.000
_cell.angle_alpha   90.00
_cell.angle_beta   90.00
_cell.angle_gamma   90.00
#
_symmetry.space_group_name_H-M   'P 1'
#
loop_
_entity.id
_entity.type
_entity.pdbx_description
1 polymer ?
#
loop_
_entity_poly.entity_id
_entity_poly.type
_entity_poly.pdbx_seq_one_letter_code
_entity_poly.pdbx_strand_id
1 'polypeptide(L)'
;ELTDEHIHQIIRDTVKTYTDVVYGFFETAELVEVDLRHPETYSFRFIDWDEVTQVTYQNGKISIPFKWDSIKRTCRIMGDINQSILIIKGQARYRVDEEFDLIFNESWVKDFAKAKSQLLWGQIVGKYSQSLVGGATINYDRLISEAQADIERLMEELQEKWVDPAPVLVG
;
A
#
# COMPACT_ATOMS: atom_id res chain seq x y z
N GLU A 1 -16.47 -1.77 -22.33
CA GLU A 1 -17.10 -0.79 -21.44
C GLU A 1 -16.34 -0.75 -20.13
N LEU A 2 -16.09 0.45 -19.60
CA LEU A 2 -15.48 0.63 -18.30
C LEU A 2 -16.55 0.27 -17.25
N THR A 3 -16.26 -0.70 -16.40
CA THR A 3 -17.18 -1.11 -15.33
C THR A 3 -16.86 -0.39 -14.02
N ASP A 4 -17.81 -0.32 -13.10
CA ASP A 4 -17.61 0.25 -11.77
C ASP A 4 -16.50 -0.50 -11.01
N GLU A 5 -16.36 -1.81 -11.23
CA GLU A 5 -15.30 -2.62 -10.63
C GLU A 5 -13.91 -2.19 -11.11
N HIS A 6 -13.76 -1.88 -12.41
CA HIS A 6 -12.50 -1.33 -12.93
C HIS A 6 -12.15 0.01 -12.28
N ILE A 7 -13.15 0.88 -12.11
CA ILE A 7 -12.94 2.20 -11.48
C ILE A 7 -12.54 2.04 -10.02
N HIS A 8 -13.23 1.20 -9.26
CA HIS A 8 -12.88 0.92 -7.87
C HIS A 8 -11.46 0.34 -7.73
N GLN A 9 -11.06 -0.56 -8.63
CA GLN A 9 -9.71 -1.10 -8.60
C GLN A 9 -8.66 -0.02 -8.90
N ILE A 10 -8.91 0.85 -9.88
CA ILE A 10 -8.02 1.99 -10.20
C ILE A 10 -7.88 2.91 -9.00
N ILE A 11 -8.97 3.23 -8.31
CA ILE A 11 -8.93 4.09 -7.12
C ILE A 11 -8.11 3.43 -6.01
N ARG A 12 -8.33 2.16 -5.71
CA ARG A 12 -7.55 1.42 -4.70
C ARG A 12 -6.07 1.38 -5.02
N ASP A 13 -5.72 1.08 -6.26
CA ASP A 13 -4.33 1.03 -6.70
C ASP A 13 -3.67 2.42 -6.65
N THR A 14 -4.42 3.47 -6.97
CA THR A 14 -3.96 4.86 -6.89
C THR A 14 -3.69 5.27 -5.45
N VAL A 15 -4.64 5.01 -4.56
CA VAL A 15 -4.50 5.31 -3.13
C VAL A 15 -3.34 4.55 -2.54
N LYS A 16 -3.18 3.27 -2.88
CA LYS A 16 -2.04 2.48 -2.46
C LYS A 16 -0.71 3.07 -2.95
N THR A 17 -0.62 3.46 -4.22
CA THR A 17 0.58 4.09 -4.78
C THR A 17 0.94 5.37 -4.01
N TYR A 18 -0.06 6.21 -3.73
CA TYR A 18 0.13 7.44 -2.97
C TYR A 18 0.61 7.16 -1.56
N THR A 19 -0.06 6.26 -0.83
CA THR A 19 0.29 5.94 0.56
C THR A 19 1.66 5.29 0.69
N ASP A 20 2.04 4.43 -0.26
CA ASP A 20 3.35 3.77 -0.26
C ASP A 20 4.50 4.80 -0.43
N VAL A 21 4.28 5.88 -1.17
CA VAL A 21 5.29 6.94 -1.36
C VAL A 21 5.26 7.97 -0.23
N VAL A 22 4.08 8.43 0.17
CA VAL A 22 3.93 9.54 1.14
C VAL A 22 4.18 9.09 2.58
N TYR A 23 3.65 7.93 2.94
CA TYR A 23 3.74 7.43 4.31
C TYR A 23 4.78 6.34 4.47
N GLY A 24 5.07 5.60 3.40
CA GLY A 24 6.03 4.50 3.41
C GLY A 24 5.70 3.42 4.46
N PHE A 25 6.76 2.81 4.98
CA PHE A 25 6.68 1.93 6.14
C PHE A 25 7.03 2.70 7.40
N PHE A 26 6.30 2.47 8.46
CA PHE A 26 6.62 3.04 9.77
C PHE A 26 6.81 1.94 10.81
N GLU A 27 7.72 2.18 11.74
CA GLU A 27 7.92 1.28 12.88
C GLU A 27 6.73 1.37 13.82
N THR A 28 6.21 0.23 14.22
CA THR A 28 5.12 0.09 15.17
C THR A 28 5.41 -0.96 16.22
N ALA A 29 4.73 -0.88 17.34
CA ALA A 29 4.84 -1.87 18.40
C ALA A 29 3.47 -2.13 19.01
N GLU A 30 3.18 -3.39 19.26
CA GLU A 30 1.95 -3.82 19.90
C GLU A 30 2.25 -4.63 21.16
N LEU A 31 1.51 -4.35 22.24
CA LEU A 31 1.52 -5.15 23.46
C LEU A 31 0.52 -6.29 23.29
N VAL A 32 1.02 -7.52 23.44
CA VAL A 32 0.19 -8.71 23.38
C VAL A 32 0.26 -9.45 24.71
N GLU A 33 -0.88 -9.93 25.15
CA GLU A 33 -0.97 -10.78 26.33
C GLU A 33 -1.02 -12.25 25.90
N VAL A 34 -0.22 -13.07 26.58
CA VAL A 34 -0.12 -14.53 26.34
C VAL A 34 -0.56 -15.30 27.57
N ASP A 35 -1.33 -16.36 27.38
CA ASP A 35 -1.66 -17.29 28.44
C ASP A 35 -0.54 -18.33 28.60
N LEU A 36 0.28 -18.19 29.63
CA LEU A 36 1.41 -19.07 29.91
C LEU A 36 1.04 -20.56 30.12
N ARG A 37 -0.25 -20.86 30.25
CA ARG A 37 -0.76 -22.24 30.39
C ARG A 37 -0.89 -22.95 29.03
N HIS A 38 -0.94 -22.19 27.94
CA HIS A 38 -1.22 -22.71 26.59
C HIS A 38 -0.17 -22.23 25.59
N PRO A 39 1.10 -22.65 25.71
CA PRO A 39 2.20 -22.15 24.86
C PRO A 39 2.02 -22.45 23.36
N GLU A 40 1.22 -23.46 23.01
CA GLU A 40 0.91 -23.80 21.62
C GLU A 40 0.06 -22.76 20.90
N THR A 41 -0.55 -21.81 21.62
CA THR A 41 -1.45 -20.79 21.05
C THR A 41 -0.77 -19.46 20.75
N TYR A 42 0.55 -19.35 20.95
CA TYR A 42 1.26 -18.08 20.78
C TYR A 42 1.48 -17.72 19.29
N SER A 43 0.37 -17.42 18.64
CA SER A 43 0.34 -17.00 17.25
C SER A 43 -0.56 -15.77 17.12
N PHE A 44 0.02 -14.66 16.65
CA PHE A 44 -0.63 -13.36 16.54
C PHE A 44 -0.74 -12.97 15.08
N ARG A 45 -1.89 -12.41 14.69
CA ARG A 45 -2.14 -11.97 13.33
C ARG A 45 -2.13 -10.44 13.25
N PHE A 46 -1.25 -9.93 12.40
CA PHE A 46 -1.08 -8.49 12.16
C PHE A 46 -1.37 -8.20 10.68
N ILE A 47 -2.62 -7.88 10.36
CA ILE A 47 -3.08 -7.74 8.96
C ILE A 47 -2.35 -6.61 8.24
N ASP A 48 -2.07 -5.52 8.95
CA ASP A 48 -1.50 -4.30 8.40
C ASP A 48 0.03 -4.25 8.49
N TRP A 49 0.66 -5.31 9.02
CA TRP A 49 2.12 -5.37 9.15
C TRP A 49 2.74 -6.12 7.97
N ASP A 50 3.81 -5.56 7.46
CA ASP A 50 4.61 -6.20 6.41
C ASP A 50 5.62 -7.18 6.99
N GLU A 51 6.18 -6.82 8.13
CA GLU A 51 7.22 -7.60 8.79
C GLU A 51 7.17 -7.42 10.31
N VAL A 52 7.47 -8.49 11.03
CA VAL A 52 7.82 -8.44 12.45
C VAL A 52 9.33 -8.44 12.57
N THR A 53 9.87 -7.40 13.19
CA THR A 53 11.31 -7.20 13.32
C THR A 53 11.87 -7.70 14.66
N GLN A 54 11.04 -7.64 15.72
CA GLN A 54 11.47 -8.01 17.05
C GLN A 54 10.31 -8.45 17.94
N VAL A 55 10.56 -9.43 18.80
CA VAL A 55 9.68 -9.79 19.91
C VAL A 55 10.47 -9.74 21.20
N THR A 56 9.96 -9.02 22.20
CA THR A 56 10.62 -8.87 23.50
C THR A 56 9.62 -8.98 24.65
N TYR A 57 10.14 -9.17 25.87
CA TYR A 57 9.32 -8.93 27.06
C TYR A 57 9.08 -7.42 27.25
N GLN A 58 8.14 -7.07 28.11
CA GLN A 58 7.77 -5.67 28.38
C GLN A 58 8.95 -4.78 28.79
N ASN A 59 9.99 -5.36 29.41
CA ASN A 59 11.20 -4.63 29.76
C ASN A 59 12.14 -4.31 28.58
N GLY A 60 11.85 -4.83 27.39
CA GLY A 60 12.57 -4.57 26.13
C GLY A 60 13.98 -5.17 26.04
N LYS A 61 14.46 -5.89 27.07
CA LYS A 61 15.86 -6.32 27.15
C LYS A 61 16.18 -7.69 26.56
N ILE A 62 15.19 -8.57 26.49
CA ILE A 62 15.38 -9.95 26.05
C ILE A 62 14.58 -10.17 24.78
N SER A 63 15.27 -10.53 23.70
CA SER A 63 14.63 -10.91 22.44
C SER A 63 14.18 -12.36 22.51
N ILE A 64 12.95 -12.60 22.05
CA ILE A 64 12.31 -13.91 22.03
C ILE A 64 12.33 -14.42 20.61
N PRO A 65 12.76 -15.67 20.34
CA PRO A 65 12.70 -16.25 19.01
C PRO A 65 11.26 -16.30 18.48
N PHE A 66 11.09 -15.92 17.24
CA PHE A 66 9.79 -15.95 16.56
C PHE A 66 9.94 -16.35 15.09
N LYS A 67 8.83 -16.71 14.46
CA LYS A 67 8.71 -16.92 13.01
C LYS A 67 7.61 -16.04 12.47
N TRP A 68 7.93 -15.23 11.47
CA TRP A 68 6.98 -14.44 10.71
C TRP A 68 6.56 -15.17 9.42
N ASP A 69 5.26 -15.26 9.20
CA ASP A 69 4.67 -15.75 7.95
C ASP A 69 4.06 -14.53 7.22
N SER A 70 4.76 -14.04 6.21
CA SER A 70 4.36 -12.85 5.46
C SER A 70 3.07 -13.05 4.64
N ILE A 71 2.75 -14.29 4.25
CA ILE A 71 1.54 -14.60 3.49
C ILE A 71 0.31 -14.58 4.41
N LYS A 72 0.44 -15.25 5.57
CA LYS A 72 -0.64 -15.33 6.56
C LYS A 72 -0.70 -14.12 7.48
N ARG A 73 0.31 -13.25 7.41
CA ARG A 73 0.48 -12.11 8.32
C ARG A 73 0.45 -12.54 9.79
N THR A 74 1.18 -13.60 10.10
CA THR A 74 1.15 -14.24 11.41
C THR A 74 2.53 -14.32 12.01
N CYS A 75 2.67 -13.82 13.24
CA CYS A 75 3.85 -14.00 14.07
C CYS A 75 3.63 -15.16 15.04
N ARG A 76 4.48 -16.19 14.96
CA ARG A 76 4.47 -17.32 15.88
C ARG A 76 5.69 -17.27 16.79
N ILE A 77 5.47 -17.34 18.09
CA ILE A 77 6.55 -17.39 19.08
C ILE A 77 7.12 -18.81 19.12
N MET A 78 8.45 -18.91 19.14
CA MET A 78 9.17 -20.18 19.01
C MET A 78 9.91 -20.61 20.28
N GLY A 79 9.85 -19.81 21.36
CA GLY A 79 10.59 -20.06 22.58
C GLY A 79 9.71 -20.19 23.82
N ASP A 80 10.31 -20.64 24.89
CA ASP A 80 9.67 -20.65 26.21
C ASP A 80 9.51 -19.22 26.72
N ILE A 81 8.30 -18.91 27.16
CA ILE A 81 7.93 -17.60 27.66
C ILE A 81 7.67 -17.71 29.17
N ASN A 82 8.23 -16.78 29.93
CA ASN A 82 8.08 -16.70 31.38
C ASN A 82 7.33 -15.44 31.87
N GLN A 83 6.88 -14.59 30.95
CA GLN A 83 6.08 -13.40 31.23
C GLN A 83 4.87 -13.36 30.29
N SER A 84 3.74 -12.92 30.82
CA SER A 84 2.46 -12.90 30.10
C SER A 84 2.32 -11.73 29.14
N ILE A 85 3.20 -10.71 29.21
CA ILE A 85 3.12 -9.54 28.35
C ILE A 85 4.35 -9.47 27.48
N LEU A 86 4.11 -9.42 26.17
CA LEU A 86 5.14 -9.27 25.13
C LEU A 86 4.96 -7.99 24.37
N ILE A 87 6.07 -7.43 23.88
CA ILE A 87 6.09 -6.36 22.90
C ILE A 87 6.51 -6.98 21.57
N ILE A 88 5.64 -6.90 20.59
CA ILE A 88 5.95 -7.28 19.22
C ILE A 88 6.16 -5.97 18.44
N LYS A 89 7.33 -5.85 17.81
CA LYS A 89 7.70 -4.70 16.97
C LYS A 89 7.77 -5.13 15.52
N GLY A 90 7.39 -4.24 14.64
CA GLY A 90 7.41 -4.52 13.22
C GLY A 90 7.27 -3.26 12.38
N GLN A 91 7.21 -3.50 11.08
CA GLN A 91 6.91 -2.47 10.08
C GLN A 91 5.48 -2.63 9.59
N ALA A 92 4.71 -1.58 9.70
CA ALA A 92 3.34 -1.51 9.22
C ALA A 92 3.21 -0.52 8.08
N ARG A 93 2.18 -0.73 7.25
CA ARG A 93 1.77 0.22 6.22
C ARG A 93 0.59 1.04 6.71
N TYR A 94 0.48 2.24 6.17
CA TYR A 94 -0.70 3.06 6.37
C TYR A 94 -1.93 2.33 5.82
N ARG A 95 -2.97 2.24 6.64
CA ARG A 95 -4.26 1.68 6.26
C ARG A 95 -5.24 2.81 5.99
N VAL A 96 -5.80 2.79 4.79
CA VAL A 96 -6.81 3.76 4.38
C VAL A 96 -8.16 3.34 4.93
N ASP A 97 -8.81 4.24 5.66
CA ASP A 97 -10.21 4.10 6.03
C ASP A 97 -11.08 4.70 4.91
N GLU A 98 -11.72 3.83 4.11
CA GLU A 98 -12.50 4.23 2.94
C GLU A 98 -13.66 5.18 3.27
N GLU A 99 -14.14 5.21 4.53
CA GLU A 99 -15.25 6.08 4.93
C GLU A 99 -14.80 7.46 5.40
N PHE A 100 -13.64 7.55 6.05
CA PHE A 100 -13.23 8.77 6.78
C PHE A 100 -11.91 9.38 6.28
N ASP A 101 -11.23 8.73 5.34
CA ASP A 101 -9.91 9.17 4.94
C ASP A 101 -9.97 10.34 3.95
N LEU A 102 -9.35 11.45 4.33
CA LEU A 102 -9.24 12.64 3.49
C LEU A 102 -8.36 12.42 2.24
N ILE A 103 -7.63 11.30 2.19
CA ILE A 103 -6.75 10.96 1.07
C ILE A 103 -7.49 10.93 -0.27
N PHE A 104 -8.77 10.55 -0.27
CA PHE A 104 -9.62 10.58 -1.46
C PHE A 104 -9.90 11.99 -1.97
N ASN A 105 -9.61 13.02 -1.16
CA ASN A 105 -9.75 14.41 -1.55
C ASN A 105 -8.47 15.03 -2.09
N GLU A 106 -7.33 14.33 -1.97
CA GLU A 106 -6.06 14.77 -2.52
C GLU A 106 -6.15 14.94 -4.04
N SER A 107 -5.68 16.09 -4.55
CA SER A 107 -5.73 16.41 -5.98
C SER A 107 -4.94 15.39 -6.79
N TRP A 108 -3.74 15.01 -6.30
CA TRP A 108 -2.90 14.03 -6.95
C TRP A 108 -3.62 12.68 -7.14
N VAL A 109 -4.31 12.20 -6.11
CA VAL A 109 -5.07 10.93 -6.16
C VAL A 109 -6.17 10.99 -7.21
N LYS A 110 -6.90 12.11 -7.28
CA LYS A 110 -7.96 12.31 -8.27
C LYS A 110 -7.41 12.36 -9.70
N ASP A 111 -6.34 13.12 -9.91
CA ASP A 111 -5.73 13.31 -11.23
C ASP A 111 -5.09 12.01 -11.73
N PHE A 112 -4.42 11.28 -10.86
CA PHE A 112 -3.80 10.00 -11.21
C PHE A 112 -4.84 8.92 -11.50
N ALA A 113 -5.91 8.82 -10.71
CA ALA A 113 -7.02 7.90 -10.97
C ALA A 113 -7.74 8.24 -12.29
N LYS A 114 -7.90 9.53 -12.60
CA LYS A 114 -8.44 10.00 -13.89
C LYS A 114 -7.55 9.57 -15.05
N ALA A 115 -6.25 9.83 -14.98
CA ALA A 115 -5.30 9.45 -16.03
C ALA A 115 -5.28 7.94 -16.26
N LYS A 116 -5.27 7.13 -15.19
CA LYS A 116 -5.38 5.66 -15.27
C LYS A 116 -6.69 5.20 -15.89
N SER A 117 -7.80 5.85 -15.55
CA SER A 117 -9.11 5.54 -16.14
C SER A 117 -9.17 5.87 -17.63
N GLN A 118 -8.58 7.00 -18.05
CA GLN A 118 -8.47 7.40 -19.45
C GLN A 118 -7.60 6.41 -20.25
N LEU A 119 -6.47 5.96 -19.67
CA LEU A 119 -5.60 4.96 -20.28
C LEU A 119 -6.35 3.66 -20.52
N LEU A 120 -7.02 3.13 -19.48
CA LEU A 120 -7.78 1.89 -19.58
C LEU A 120 -8.92 2.01 -20.58
N TRP A 121 -9.66 3.13 -20.56
CA TRP A 121 -10.73 3.39 -21.51
C TRP A 121 -10.22 3.43 -22.95
N GLY A 122 -9.12 4.15 -23.21
CA GLY A 122 -8.47 4.21 -24.52
C GLY A 122 -8.06 2.83 -25.02
N GLN A 123 -7.50 1.99 -24.16
CA GLN A 123 -7.11 0.62 -24.48
C GLN A 123 -8.31 -0.29 -24.80
N ILE A 124 -9.41 -0.17 -24.04
CA ILE A 124 -10.63 -0.95 -24.27
C ILE A 124 -11.26 -0.56 -25.60
N VAL A 125 -11.47 0.74 -25.82
CA VAL A 125 -12.18 1.22 -27.01
C VAL A 125 -11.31 1.12 -28.25
N GLY A 126 -10.00 1.31 -28.13
CA GLY A 126 -9.04 1.13 -29.23
C GLY A 126 -9.06 -0.28 -29.83
N LYS A 127 -9.37 -1.31 -29.03
CA LYS A 127 -9.54 -2.70 -29.52
C LYS A 127 -10.80 -2.86 -30.38
N TYR A 128 -11.78 -2.01 -30.21
CA TYR A 128 -13.07 -2.08 -30.91
C TYR A 128 -13.27 -0.97 -31.94
N SER A 129 -12.20 -0.24 -32.31
CA SER A 129 -12.25 0.86 -33.27
C SER A 129 -12.58 0.36 -34.67
N GLN A 130 -13.87 0.07 -34.89
CA GLN A 130 -14.46 0.08 -36.19
C GLN A 130 -15.02 1.47 -36.44
N SER A 131 -14.86 1.98 -37.65
CA SER A 131 -15.31 3.32 -38.05
C SER A 131 -16.75 3.59 -37.59
N LEU A 132 -16.89 4.62 -36.76
CA LEU A 132 -18.23 5.09 -36.37
C LEU A 132 -19.00 5.53 -37.62
N VAL A 133 -20.27 5.15 -37.68
CA VAL A 133 -21.18 5.60 -38.71
C VAL A 133 -21.19 7.13 -38.73
N GLY A 134 -20.71 7.74 -39.82
CA GLY A 134 -20.58 9.20 -39.94
C GLY A 134 -19.14 9.74 -40.08
N GLY A 135 -18.11 8.89 -40.14
CA GLY A 135 -16.75 9.29 -40.47
C GLY A 135 -15.95 10.02 -39.35
N ALA A 136 -16.51 10.09 -38.15
CA ALA A 136 -15.76 10.61 -37.00
C ALA A 136 -14.78 9.56 -36.48
N THR A 137 -13.47 9.81 -36.59
CA THR A 137 -12.43 8.95 -36.06
C THR A 137 -12.02 9.51 -34.70
N ILE A 138 -12.26 8.76 -33.62
CA ILE A 138 -11.69 9.11 -32.32
C ILE A 138 -10.22 8.65 -32.36
N ASN A 139 -9.32 9.58 -32.10
CA ASN A 139 -7.89 9.26 -32.04
C ASN A 139 -7.54 8.67 -30.68
N TYR A 140 -7.73 7.35 -30.54
CA TYR A 140 -7.45 6.62 -29.29
C TYR A 140 -5.97 6.58 -28.96
N ASP A 141 -5.09 6.57 -29.96
CA ASP A 141 -3.64 6.56 -29.75
C ASP A 141 -3.18 7.85 -29.07
N ARG A 142 -3.79 8.97 -29.45
CA ARG A 142 -3.55 10.25 -28.79
C ARG A 142 -4.02 10.23 -27.33
N LEU A 143 -5.22 9.73 -27.07
CA LEU A 143 -5.75 9.63 -25.71
C LEU A 143 -4.88 8.75 -24.82
N ILE A 144 -4.40 7.61 -25.34
CA ILE A 144 -3.50 6.70 -24.64
C ILE A 144 -2.18 7.39 -24.34
N SER A 145 -1.58 8.07 -25.32
CA SER A 145 -0.30 8.74 -25.15
C SER A 145 -0.38 9.93 -24.19
N GLU A 146 -1.44 10.72 -24.22
CA GLU A 146 -1.69 11.81 -23.26
C GLU A 146 -1.86 11.26 -21.84
N ALA A 147 -2.63 10.18 -21.67
CA ALA A 147 -2.83 9.56 -20.36
C ALA A 147 -1.53 8.95 -19.79
N GLN A 148 -0.69 8.36 -20.65
CA GLN A 148 0.63 7.85 -20.23
C GLN A 148 1.55 8.98 -19.77
N ALA A 149 1.63 10.07 -20.54
CA ALA A 149 2.43 11.24 -20.19
C ALA A 149 1.96 11.87 -18.86
N ASP A 150 0.64 11.94 -18.62
CA ASP A 150 0.11 12.44 -17.35
C ASP A 150 0.46 11.52 -16.17
N ILE A 151 0.40 10.20 -16.36
CA ILE A 151 0.80 9.23 -15.33
C ILE A 151 2.28 9.40 -14.98
N GLU A 152 3.17 9.48 -15.98
CA GLU A 152 4.61 9.67 -15.77
C GLU A 152 4.88 10.97 -15.03
N ARG A 153 4.33 12.09 -15.49
CA ARG A 153 4.46 13.39 -14.84
C ARG A 153 3.99 13.39 -13.39
N LEU A 154 2.83 12.79 -13.10
CA LEU A 154 2.29 12.71 -11.75
C LEU A 154 3.15 11.82 -10.84
N MET A 155 3.73 10.74 -11.37
CA MET A 155 4.66 9.91 -10.60
C MET A 155 5.95 10.64 -10.27
N GLU A 156 6.53 11.38 -11.22
CA GLU A 156 7.71 12.22 -10.99
C GLU A 156 7.41 13.30 -9.93
N GLU A 157 6.28 14.00 -10.05
CA GLU A 157 5.84 15.01 -9.08
C GLU A 157 5.69 14.42 -7.66
N LEU A 158 5.12 13.22 -7.54
CA LEU A 158 4.96 12.56 -6.26
C LEU A 158 6.32 12.21 -5.64
N GLN A 159 7.24 11.68 -6.45
CA GLN A 159 8.57 11.31 -5.99
C GLN A 159 9.40 12.53 -5.58
N GLU A 160 9.39 13.59 -6.38
CA GLU A 160 10.12 14.82 -6.06
C GLU A 160 9.62 15.50 -4.78
N LYS A 161 8.32 15.42 -4.52
CA LYS A 161 7.70 16.08 -3.36
C LYS A 161 7.91 15.33 -2.05
N TRP A 162 7.97 14.00 -2.10
CA TRP A 162 7.90 13.17 -0.89
C TRP A 162 9.11 12.26 -0.65
N VAL A 163 9.96 12.06 -1.64
CA VAL A 163 11.24 11.37 -1.41
C VAL A 163 12.20 12.37 -0.80
N ASP A 164 12.62 12.13 0.45
CA ASP A 164 13.65 12.94 1.12
C ASP A 164 14.89 13.04 0.23
N PRO A 165 15.40 14.26 -0.02
CA PRO A 165 16.65 14.39 -0.73
C PRO A 165 17.74 13.62 0.01
N ALA A 166 18.52 12.83 -0.73
CA ALA A 166 19.63 12.07 -0.17
C ALA A 166 20.46 12.98 0.75
N PRO A 167 20.83 12.53 1.96
CA PRO A 167 21.59 13.35 2.90
C PRO A 167 22.84 13.85 2.20
N VAL A 168 22.99 15.18 2.10
CA VAL A 168 24.20 15.81 1.58
C VAL A 168 25.30 15.51 2.59
N LEU A 169 26.17 14.58 2.27
CA LEU A 169 27.39 14.35 3.02
C LEU A 169 28.28 15.61 2.87
N VAL A 170 28.17 16.51 3.83
CA VAL A 170 29.12 17.62 3.96
C VAL A 170 30.41 17.03 4.47
N GLY A 171 31.39 16.89 3.57
CA GLY A 171 32.76 16.48 3.90
C GLY A 171 33.53 17.59 4.59
#